data_1c738e8559e880401fbfff485883c2ca
#
_entry.id   1c738e8559e880401fbfff485883c2ca
#
_cell.length_a   1.000
_cell.length_b   1.000
_cell.length_c   1.000
_cell.angle_alpha   90.00
_cell.angle_beta   90.00
_cell.angle_gamma   90.00
#
_symmetry.space_group_name_H-M   'P 1'
#
loop_
_entity.id
_entity.type
_entity.pdbx_description
1 polymer ?
#
loop_
_entity_poly.entity_id
_entity_poly.type
_entity_poly.pdbx_seq_one_letter_code
_entity_poly.pdbx_strand_id
1 'polypeptide(L)'
;MKKLNIYTIFALLLMTRSVAVYAQEYVPVIQEGNVWNTLDVTVSMYNTYYNNVNWFSGDTIINDVRYAKLMGTTDGDAPHLFSLLREDNGKVWERLNNQMDILLYDFTANVGDTIWCGPWAGEYHYNIVDSISIEHIGGINRKKFWFGLEYGWFGTAAAEIWIEGIGSDLGLLYSGSASISGAYYNTLCFHQNDELIWQNPNYDDCTFDAVGENSFANEIFVYPNPVKDIININLADDTECQSVAIYSLDGRLIVETFPETSQSSTISIANLTSGLYLIKVRMSDGKEFSEKIVVK
;
A
#
# COMPACT_ATOMS: atom_id res chain seq x y z
N MET A 1 10.54 74.65 8.09
CA MET A 1 10.61 73.48 7.20
C MET A 1 11.66 72.55 7.75
N LYS A 2 11.23 71.40 8.36
CA LYS A 2 12.16 70.37 8.86
C LYS A 2 12.73 69.58 7.67
N LYS A 3 14.05 69.63 7.50
CA LYS A 3 14.74 68.81 6.49
C LYS A 3 14.54 67.34 6.87
N LEU A 4 13.80 66.63 6.07
CA LEU A 4 13.65 65.19 6.19
C LEU A 4 15.00 64.51 5.86
N ASN A 5 15.55 63.80 6.82
CA ASN A 5 16.91 63.27 6.74
C ASN A 5 16.96 62.15 5.69
N ILE A 6 17.85 62.26 4.70
CA ILE A 6 18.02 61.31 3.59
C ILE A 6 18.17 59.85 4.07
N TYR A 7 18.72 59.63 5.27
CA TYR A 7 18.85 58.32 5.90
C TYR A 7 17.52 57.70 6.32
N THR A 8 16.50 58.56 6.64
CA THR A 8 15.15 58.04 6.99
C THR A 8 14.41 57.53 5.76
N ILE A 9 14.64 58.11 4.59
CA ILE A 9 14.06 57.68 3.32
C ILE A 9 14.71 56.35 2.86
N PHE A 10 16.05 56.21 3.06
CA PHE A 10 16.76 54.98 2.74
C PHE A 10 16.37 53.82 3.66
N ALA A 11 16.11 54.06 4.94
CA ALA A 11 15.63 53.08 5.89
C ALA A 11 14.19 52.61 5.57
N LEU A 12 13.31 53.49 5.09
CA LEU A 12 11.96 53.15 4.67
C LEU A 12 11.93 52.33 3.37
N LEU A 13 12.87 52.59 2.43
CA LEU A 13 12.98 51.80 1.18
C LEU A 13 13.54 50.40 1.39
N LEU A 14 14.27 50.15 2.48
CA LEU A 14 14.78 48.83 2.83
C LEU A 14 13.73 47.91 3.51
N MET A 15 12.63 48.50 4.02
CA MET A 15 11.56 47.70 4.67
C MET A 15 10.49 47.20 3.70
N THR A 16 10.52 47.55 2.42
CA THR A 16 9.58 47.04 1.41
C THR A 16 10.12 45.88 0.59
N ARG A 17 11.03 45.09 1.11
CA ARG A 17 11.21 43.75 0.56
C ARG A 17 9.96 42.94 0.92
N SER A 18 8.98 43.00 0.03
CA SER A 18 7.93 42.00 0.00
C SER A 18 8.65 40.66 -0.09
N VAL A 19 8.64 39.92 1.01
CA VAL A 19 8.88 38.47 0.94
C VAL A 19 7.76 37.97 0.04
N ALA A 20 8.08 37.69 -1.21
CA ALA A 20 7.17 36.95 -2.06
C ALA A 20 7.04 35.58 -1.38
N VAL A 21 5.97 35.41 -0.60
CA VAL A 21 5.53 34.09 -0.18
C VAL A 21 5.08 33.43 -1.49
N TYR A 22 5.96 32.63 -2.07
CA TYR A 22 5.56 31.76 -3.14
C TYR A 22 4.55 30.82 -2.50
N ALA A 23 3.27 31.03 -2.79
CA ALA A 23 2.27 30.03 -2.50
C ALA A 23 2.74 28.75 -3.22
N GLN A 24 2.83 27.66 -2.49
CA GLN A 24 3.14 26.37 -3.09
C GLN A 24 2.13 26.11 -4.20
N GLU A 25 2.62 25.89 -5.42
CA GLU A 25 1.76 25.53 -6.54
C GLU A 25 1.17 24.14 -6.28
N TYR A 26 -0.13 23.99 -6.47
CA TYR A 26 -0.82 22.73 -6.31
C TYR A 26 -0.30 21.69 -7.32
N VAL A 27 -0.05 20.48 -6.85
CA VAL A 27 0.40 19.37 -7.68
C VAL A 27 -0.80 18.48 -8.02
N PRO A 28 -1.25 18.43 -9.29
CA PRO A 28 -2.41 17.62 -9.65
C PRO A 28 -2.14 16.11 -9.57
N VAL A 29 -3.19 15.36 -9.26
CA VAL A 29 -3.20 13.89 -9.32
C VAL A 29 -3.34 13.40 -10.75
N ILE A 30 -4.22 14.07 -11.53
CA ILE A 30 -4.50 13.69 -12.92
C ILE A 30 -3.45 14.30 -13.83
N GLN A 31 -2.39 13.55 -14.07
CA GLN A 31 -1.31 13.91 -15.01
C GLN A 31 -0.93 12.70 -15.86
N GLU A 32 -0.66 12.95 -17.14
CA GLU A 32 -0.04 11.95 -18.00
C GLU A 32 1.37 11.61 -17.49
N GLY A 33 1.74 10.34 -17.56
CA GLY A 33 3.00 9.84 -16.98
C GLY A 33 2.94 9.46 -15.50
N ASN A 34 1.83 9.72 -14.81
CA ASN A 34 1.61 9.20 -13.45
C ASN A 34 1.20 7.73 -13.50
N VAL A 35 1.90 6.90 -12.72
CA VAL A 35 1.68 5.44 -12.62
C VAL A 35 1.67 5.03 -11.16
N TRP A 36 0.65 4.28 -10.75
CA TRP A 36 0.51 3.68 -9.43
C TRP A 36 0.66 2.19 -9.49
N ASN A 37 1.50 1.64 -8.62
CA ASN A 37 1.52 0.22 -8.30
C ASN A 37 0.75 0.04 -6.99
N THR A 38 -0.32 -0.74 -7.01
CA THR A 38 -1.16 -0.97 -5.84
C THR A 38 -1.33 -2.46 -5.57
N LEU A 39 -1.52 -2.78 -4.30
CA LEU A 39 -1.82 -4.12 -3.83
C LEU A 39 -3.25 -4.15 -3.30
N ASP A 40 -4.06 -5.01 -3.87
CA ASP A 40 -5.39 -5.32 -3.36
C ASP A 40 -5.34 -6.68 -2.66
N VAL A 41 -5.82 -6.74 -1.43
CA VAL A 41 -5.86 -7.97 -0.64
C VAL A 41 -7.28 -8.29 -0.27
N THR A 42 -7.79 -9.39 -0.76
CA THR A 42 -9.08 -9.94 -0.32
C THR A 42 -8.84 -10.89 0.85
N VAL A 43 -9.37 -10.53 2.01
CA VAL A 43 -9.27 -11.32 3.23
C VAL A 43 -10.38 -12.37 3.23
N SER A 44 -9.98 -13.64 3.17
CA SER A 44 -10.87 -14.80 3.27
C SER A 44 -10.16 -15.87 4.10
N MET A 45 -10.63 -17.10 4.10
CA MET A 45 -9.88 -18.24 4.69
C MET A 45 -8.46 -18.33 4.08
N TYR A 46 -8.31 -17.89 2.83
CA TYR A 46 -7.03 -17.70 2.13
C TYR A 46 -6.99 -16.29 1.55
N ASN A 47 -6.04 -15.47 1.99
CA ASN A 47 -5.88 -14.14 1.42
C ASN A 47 -5.49 -14.26 -0.05
N THR A 48 -6.18 -13.50 -0.89
CA THR A 48 -5.83 -13.38 -2.30
C THR A 48 -5.23 -12.00 -2.52
N TYR A 49 -4.11 -11.96 -3.23
CA TYR A 49 -3.32 -10.77 -3.47
C TYR A 49 -3.37 -10.45 -4.97
N TYR A 50 -3.61 -9.20 -5.31
CA TYR A 50 -3.65 -8.71 -6.69
C TYR A 50 -2.75 -7.50 -6.81
N ASN A 51 -1.78 -7.55 -7.72
CA ASN A 51 -0.97 -6.40 -8.08
C ASN A 51 -1.63 -5.64 -9.21
N ASN A 52 -1.97 -4.39 -8.97
CA ASN A 52 -2.51 -3.53 -10.02
C ASN A 52 -1.47 -2.48 -10.42
N VAL A 53 -1.45 -2.17 -11.70
CA VAL A 53 -0.72 -1.02 -12.24
C VAL A 53 -1.73 -0.11 -12.91
N ASN A 54 -1.85 1.13 -12.43
CA ASN A 54 -2.82 2.11 -12.92
C ASN A 54 -2.13 3.32 -13.51
N TRP A 55 -2.65 3.87 -14.61
CA TRP A 55 -2.14 5.08 -15.27
C TRP A 55 -3.24 5.83 -16.00
N PHE A 56 -3.03 7.12 -16.27
CA PHE A 56 -3.97 7.90 -17.10
C PHE A 56 -3.65 7.73 -18.58
N SER A 57 -4.68 7.51 -19.41
CA SER A 57 -4.55 7.45 -20.86
C SER A 57 -5.80 7.97 -21.58
N GLY A 58 -5.69 9.17 -22.10
CA GLY A 58 -6.77 9.86 -22.78
C GLY A 58 -7.90 10.31 -21.87
N ASP A 59 -8.96 10.82 -22.46
CA ASP A 59 -10.12 11.38 -21.76
C ASP A 59 -11.44 11.05 -22.45
N THR A 60 -12.53 11.44 -21.82
CA THR A 60 -13.87 11.42 -22.38
C THR A 60 -14.68 12.60 -21.86
N ILE A 61 -15.72 13.01 -22.60
CA ILE A 61 -16.65 14.08 -22.20
C ILE A 61 -18.01 13.46 -21.95
N ILE A 62 -18.57 13.71 -20.76
CA ILE A 62 -19.90 13.25 -20.37
C ILE A 62 -20.66 14.44 -19.80
N ASN A 63 -21.79 14.82 -20.43
CA ASN A 63 -22.59 15.97 -20.04
C ASN A 63 -21.75 17.27 -19.90
N ASP A 64 -20.92 17.55 -20.90
CA ASP A 64 -20.01 18.70 -20.96
C ASP A 64 -18.89 18.73 -19.88
N VAL A 65 -18.74 17.65 -19.11
CA VAL A 65 -17.66 17.49 -18.12
C VAL A 65 -16.61 16.54 -18.68
N ARG A 66 -15.34 16.95 -18.62
CA ARG A 66 -14.19 16.16 -19.04
C ARG A 66 -13.71 15.25 -17.92
N TYR A 67 -13.51 13.98 -18.24
CA TYR A 67 -12.96 12.96 -17.34
C TYR A 67 -11.72 12.32 -17.95
N ALA A 68 -10.67 12.22 -17.20
CA ALA A 68 -9.50 11.41 -17.54
C ALA A 68 -9.84 9.93 -17.37
N LYS A 69 -9.34 9.10 -18.27
CA LYS A 69 -9.49 7.64 -18.20
C LYS A 69 -8.35 7.07 -17.37
N LEU A 70 -8.69 6.50 -16.23
CA LEU A 70 -7.76 5.67 -15.44
C LEU A 70 -7.78 4.27 -16.04
N MET A 71 -6.70 3.90 -16.72
CA MET A 71 -6.45 2.56 -17.25
C MET A 71 -5.66 1.74 -16.24
N GLY A 72 -5.69 0.43 -16.37
CA GLY A 72 -4.84 -0.40 -15.54
C GLY A 72 -4.82 -1.86 -15.97
N THR A 73 -3.95 -2.62 -15.31
CA THR A 73 -3.81 -4.07 -15.39
C THR A 73 -3.85 -4.65 -13.99
N THR A 74 -4.32 -5.88 -13.87
CA THR A 74 -4.25 -6.69 -12.64
C THR A 74 -3.41 -7.91 -12.95
N ASP A 75 -2.36 -8.17 -12.14
CA ASP A 75 -1.43 -9.31 -12.30
C ASP A 75 -0.87 -9.49 -13.73
N GLY A 76 -0.73 -8.38 -14.46
CA GLY A 76 -0.22 -8.37 -15.84
C GLY A 76 -1.23 -8.74 -16.92
N ASP A 77 -2.52 -8.79 -16.60
CA ASP A 77 -3.60 -8.97 -17.58
C ASP A 77 -3.67 -7.83 -18.60
N ALA A 78 -4.49 -8.02 -19.64
CA ALA A 78 -4.67 -6.99 -20.66
C ALA A 78 -5.22 -5.68 -20.07
N PRO A 79 -4.69 -4.51 -20.50
CA PRO A 79 -5.15 -3.21 -20.02
C PRO A 79 -6.66 -3.02 -20.22
N HIS A 80 -7.32 -2.50 -19.19
CA HIS A 80 -8.75 -2.16 -19.24
C HIS A 80 -9.02 -0.83 -18.53
N LEU A 81 -10.20 -0.28 -18.74
CA LEU A 81 -10.65 0.94 -18.07
C LEU A 81 -11.02 0.60 -16.61
N PHE A 82 -10.28 1.18 -15.66
CA PHE A 82 -10.58 1.05 -14.23
C PHE A 82 -11.66 2.04 -13.81
N SER A 83 -11.46 3.33 -14.10
CA SER A 83 -12.39 4.37 -13.70
C SER A 83 -12.26 5.63 -14.55
N LEU A 84 -13.17 6.57 -14.31
CA LEU A 84 -13.16 7.91 -14.88
C LEU A 84 -13.02 8.93 -13.76
N LEU A 85 -11.96 9.74 -13.82
CA LEU A 85 -11.66 10.75 -12.81
C LEU A 85 -11.70 12.15 -13.41
N ARG A 86 -12.12 13.11 -12.61
CA ARG A 86 -11.95 14.55 -12.91
C ARG A 86 -11.32 15.27 -11.73
N GLU A 87 -10.63 16.35 -12.03
CA GLU A 87 -9.96 17.17 -11.05
C GLU A 87 -10.20 18.64 -11.32
N ASP A 88 -10.54 19.37 -10.27
CA ASP A 88 -10.74 20.82 -10.34
C ASP A 88 -10.40 21.46 -8.97
N ASN A 89 -9.61 22.53 -8.99
CA ASN A 89 -9.28 23.32 -7.81
C ASN A 89 -8.81 22.50 -6.59
N GLY A 90 -7.93 21.49 -6.80
CA GLY A 90 -7.36 20.67 -5.74
C GLY A 90 -8.30 19.60 -5.18
N LYS A 91 -9.41 19.34 -5.86
CA LYS A 91 -10.35 18.27 -5.54
C LYS A 91 -10.41 17.26 -6.67
N VAL A 92 -10.46 15.97 -6.31
CA VAL A 92 -10.53 14.86 -7.25
C VAL A 92 -11.81 14.09 -7.03
N TRP A 93 -12.52 13.79 -8.11
CA TRP A 93 -13.75 12.99 -8.09
C TRP A 93 -13.62 11.78 -8.99
N GLU A 94 -14.24 10.70 -8.58
CA GLU A 94 -14.46 9.51 -9.37
C GLU A 94 -15.92 9.47 -9.88
N ARG A 95 -16.11 9.06 -11.13
CA ARG A 95 -17.43 8.84 -11.69
C ARG A 95 -17.81 7.37 -11.60
N LEU A 96 -18.79 7.09 -10.77
CA LEU A 96 -19.31 5.74 -10.61
C LEU A 96 -20.24 5.33 -11.77
N ASN A 97 -20.43 4.03 -11.94
CA ASN A 97 -21.29 3.42 -12.97
C ASN A 97 -22.75 3.91 -12.93
N ASN A 98 -23.24 4.37 -11.77
CA ASN A 98 -24.57 4.97 -11.59
C ASN A 98 -24.65 6.43 -12.04
N GLN A 99 -23.60 6.95 -12.69
CA GLN A 99 -23.49 8.32 -13.21
C GLN A 99 -23.36 9.40 -12.10
N MET A 100 -22.97 9.03 -10.90
CA MET A 100 -22.71 9.95 -9.80
C MET A 100 -21.21 10.18 -9.66
N ASP A 101 -20.82 11.44 -9.43
CA ASP A 101 -19.44 11.77 -9.06
C ASP A 101 -19.30 11.72 -7.54
N ILE A 102 -18.33 10.96 -7.05
CA ILE A 102 -17.97 10.90 -5.65
C ILE A 102 -16.64 11.61 -5.43
N LEU A 103 -16.52 12.33 -4.31
CA LEU A 103 -15.26 12.96 -3.94
C LEU A 103 -14.28 11.89 -3.45
N LEU A 104 -13.09 11.84 -4.06
CA LEU A 104 -11.99 11.01 -3.60
C LEU A 104 -11.03 11.80 -2.69
N TYR A 105 -10.64 13.00 -3.14
CA TYR A 105 -9.66 13.84 -2.45
C TYR A 105 -10.07 15.30 -2.41
N ASP A 106 -9.75 15.97 -1.30
CA ASP A 106 -9.79 17.41 -1.15
C ASP A 106 -8.47 17.93 -0.57
N PHE A 107 -7.53 18.31 -1.44
CA PHE A 107 -6.23 18.87 -1.04
C PHE A 107 -6.29 20.35 -0.67
N THR A 108 -7.50 20.94 -0.65
CA THR A 108 -7.73 22.31 -0.15
C THR A 108 -8.17 22.35 1.31
N ALA A 109 -8.43 21.20 1.90
CA ALA A 109 -8.88 21.07 3.28
C ALA A 109 -7.82 21.55 4.29
N ASN A 110 -8.28 21.93 5.46
CA ASN A 110 -7.47 22.38 6.59
C ASN A 110 -7.57 21.37 7.74
N VAL A 111 -6.65 21.47 8.69
CA VAL A 111 -6.71 20.67 9.92
C VAL A 111 -8.02 20.89 10.63
N GLY A 112 -8.71 19.79 11.00
CA GLY A 112 -10.02 19.76 11.63
C GLY A 112 -11.20 19.70 10.65
N ASP A 113 -10.96 19.86 9.33
CA ASP A 113 -12.03 19.72 8.33
C ASP A 113 -12.48 18.25 8.23
N THR A 114 -13.78 18.04 8.02
CA THR A 114 -14.39 16.74 7.74
C THR A 114 -14.60 16.59 6.24
N ILE A 115 -13.99 15.59 5.63
CA ILE A 115 -14.08 15.30 4.20
C ILE A 115 -14.97 14.07 4.03
N TRP A 116 -16.08 14.24 3.34
CA TRP A 116 -17.00 13.15 3.00
C TRP A 116 -16.57 12.47 1.71
N CYS A 117 -16.16 11.21 1.81
CA CYS A 117 -15.75 10.37 0.70
C CYS A 117 -16.84 9.34 0.39
N GLY A 118 -17.06 9.08 -0.88
CA GLY A 118 -17.92 8.01 -1.35
C GLY A 118 -19.38 8.20 -1.22
N PRO A 119 -20.28 7.28 -1.60
CA PRO A 119 -20.68 6.12 -0.82
C PRO A 119 -19.95 4.84 -1.25
N TRP A 120 -19.36 4.15 -0.28
CA TRP A 120 -18.87 2.79 -0.42
C TRP A 120 -19.91 1.83 0.17
N ALA A 121 -20.27 0.79 -0.57
CA ALA A 121 -21.31 -0.17 -0.13
C ALA A 121 -22.64 0.47 0.30
N GLY A 122 -22.96 1.69 -0.18
CA GLY A 122 -24.19 2.41 0.15
C GLY A 122 -24.12 3.31 1.39
N GLU A 123 -22.97 3.38 2.04
CA GLU A 123 -22.73 4.24 3.20
C GLU A 123 -21.70 5.33 2.88
N TYR A 124 -21.92 6.55 3.40
CA TYR A 124 -20.94 7.63 3.30
C TYR A 124 -19.91 7.49 4.41
N HIS A 125 -18.65 7.53 4.02
CA HIS A 125 -17.52 7.60 4.93
C HIS A 125 -17.00 9.02 4.99
N TYR A 126 -16.35 9.37 6.08
CA TYR A 126 -15.68 10.66 6.20
C TYR A 126 -14.34 10.49 6.89
N ASN A 127 -13.42 11.36 6.53
CA ASN A 127 -12.12 11.50 7.16
C ASN A 127 -12.03 12.87 7.82
N ILE A 128 -11.48 12.94 9.03
CA ILE A 128 -11.15 14.23 9.67
C ILE A 128 -9.65 14.45 9.53
N VAL A 129 -9.28 15.61 8.99
CA VAL A 129 -7.87 15.99 8.83
C VAL A 129 -7.26 16.23 10.20
N ASP A 130 -6.39 15.33 10.65
CA ASP A 130 -5.70 15.43 11.94
C ASP A 130 -4.53 16.41 11.87
N SER A 131 -3.70 16.28 10.84
CA SER A 131 -2.57 17.18 10.63
C SER A 131 -2.19 17.27 9.15
N ILE A 132 -1.46 18.36 8.81
CA ILE A 132 -0.92 18.59 7.47
C ILE A 132 0.55 18.97 7.61
N SER A 133 1.42 18.26 6.90
CA SER A 133 2.84 18.61 6.76
C SER A 133 3.16 18.96 5.32
N ILE A 134 4.30 19.62 5.11
CA ILE A 134 4.91 19.81 3.80
C ILE A 134 6.16 18.97 3.75
N GLU A 135 6.21 18.02 2.82
CA GLU A 135 7.33 17.13 2.65
C GLU A 135 7.94 17.27 1.26
N HIS A 136 9.25 17.11 1.17
CA HIS A 136 9.98 17.13 -0.10
C HIS A 136 10.00 15.74 -0.70
N ILE A 137 9.13 15.49 -1.70
CA ILE A 137 8.92 14.18 -2.32
C ILE A 137 9.03 14.34 -3.83
N GLY A 138 9.89 13.56 -4.48
CA GLY A 138 10.11 13.62 -5.93
C GLY A 138 10.63 14.98 -6.41
N GLY A 139 11.53 15.59 -5.64
CA GLY A 139 12.16 16.87 -6.00
C GLY A 139 11.30 18.12 -5.79
N ILE A 140 10.06 18.01 -5.32
CA ILE A 140 9.14 19.12 -5.07
C ILE A 140 8.51 19.03 -3.68
N ASN A 141 8.01 20.15 -3.17
CA ASN A 141 7.25 20.16 -1.93
C ASN A 141 5.81 19.72 -2.20
N ARG A 142 5.30 18.80 -1.38
CA ARG A 142 3.93 18.30 -1.45
C ARG A 142 3.27 18.39 -0.09
N LYS A 143 1.98 18.72 -0.04
CA LYS A 143 1.20 18.57 1.19
C LYS A 143 0.98 17.09 1.46
N LYS A 144 1.16 16.72 2.72
CA LYS A 144 0.84 15.39 3.23
C LYS A 144 -0.18 15.54 4.33
N PHE A 145 -1.31 14.86 4.16
CA PHE A 145 -2.45 14.89 5.06
C PHE A 145 -2.44 13.61 5.87
N TRP A 146 -2.64 13.76 7.15
CA TRP A 146 -2.78 12.63 8.09
C TRP A 146 -4.20 12.62 8.60
N PHE A 147 -4.81 11.46 8.57
CA PHE A 147 -6.15 11.24 9.08
C PHE A 147 -6.08 10.38 10.32
N GLY A 148 -6.81 10.76 11.37
CA GLY A 148 -6.88 10.03 12.60
C GLY A 148 -7.58 8.68 12.41
N LEU A 149 -7.38 7.80 13.40
CA LEU A 149 -8.14 6.56 13.48
C LEU A 149 -9.59 6.90 13.80
N GLU A 150 -10.49 6.72 12.85
CA GLU A 150 -11.92 6.79 13.11
C GLU A 150 -12.47 5.42 13.51
N TYR A 151 -13.35 5.40 14.50
CA TYR A 151 -14.09 4.20 14.87
C TYR A 151 -15.25 4.04 13.88
N GLY A 152 -15.04 3.32 12.80
CA GLY A 152 -16.14 2.82 11.98
C GLY A 152 -16.93 1.75 12.72
N TRP A 153 -18.14 1.45 12.26
CA TRP A 153 -19.03 0.46 12.90
C TRP A 153 -18.43 -0.96 13.00
N PHE A 154 -17.35 -1.25 12.30
CA PHE A 154 -16.66 -2.56 12.25
C PHE A 154 -15.25 -2.57 12.85
N GLY A 155 -14.82 -1.55 13.60
CA GLY A 155 -13.51 -1.53 14.25
C GLY A 155 -12.68 -0.28 13.93
N THR A 156 -11.41 -0.30 14.33
CA THR A 156 -10.47 0.80 14.04
C THR A 156 -10.16 0.84 12.56
N ALA A 157 -10.49 1.94 11.89
CA ALA A 157 -9.96 2.23 10.57
C ALA A 157 -8.43 2.37 10.65
N ALA A 158 -7.71 1.89 9.64
CA ALA A 158 -6.29 2.18 9.51
C ALA A 158 -6.09 3.70 9.36
N ALA A 159 -5.02 4.23 9.95
CA ALA A 159 -4.64 5.60 9.68
C ALA A 159 -4.34 5.75 8.19
N GLU A 160 -5.01 6.69 7.54
CA GLU A 160 -4.83 6.96 6.11
C GLU A 160 -3.93 8.18 5.93
N ILE A 161 -3.16 8.18 4.86
CA ILE A 161 -2.30 9.30 4.48
C ILE A 161 -2.60 9.68 3.03
N TRP A 162 -2.86 10.98 2.78
CA TRP A 162 -2.89 11.50 1.42
C TRP A 162 -1.65 12.32 1.14
N ILE A 163 -1.12 12.18 -0.07
CA ILE A 163 -0.01 12.98 -0.57
C ILE A 163 -0.47 13.73 -1.81
N GLU A 164 -0.33 15.06 -1.81
CA GLU A 164 -0.69 15.94 -2.93
C GLU A 164 -0.05 15.47 -4.23
N GLY A 165 -0.85 15.25 -5.27
CA GLY A 165 -0.42 14.73 -6.57
C GLY A 165 -0.13 13.22 -6.63
N ILE A 166 -0.28 12.50 -5.51
CA ILE A 166 -0.11 11.04 -5.46
C ILE A 166 -1.43 10.36 -5.07
N GLY A 167 -2.15 10.90 -4.09
CA GLY A 167 -3.37 10.30 -3.55
C GLY A 167 -3.14 9.59 -2.23
N SER A 168 -3.92 8.54 -1.96
CA SER A 168 -3.92 7.78 -0.71
C SER A 168 -2.86 6.66 -0.72
N ASP A 169 -2.28 6.41 0.44
CA ASP A 169 -1.44 5.24 0.70
C ASP A 169 -2.26 3.93 0.73
N LEU A 170 -3.58 4.02 0.84
CA LEU A 170 -4.50 2.89 0.71
C LEU A 170 -4.92 2.59 -0.73
N GLY A 171 -4.33 3.26 -1.75
CA GLY A 171 -4.67 3.10 -3.17
C GLY A 171 -5.43 4.30 -3.74
N LEU A 172 -5.22 4.58 -5.04
CA LEU A 172 -5.73 5.78 -5.70
C LEU A 172 -7.26 5.94 -5.62
N LEU A 173 -8.01 4.83 -5.72
CA LEU A 173 -9.48 4.85 -5.74
C LEU A 173 -10.11 4.54 -4.38
N TYR A 174 -9.34 4.24 -3.36
CA TYR A 174 -9.82 3.70 -2.08
C TYR A 174 -9.73 4.68 -0.92
N SER A 175 -9.62 5.98 -1.21
CA SER A 175 -9.64 7.04 -0.20
C SER A 175 -10.90 6.95 0.68
N GLY A 176 -10.71 7.01 1.99
CA GLY A 176 -11.78 6.89 2.98
C GLY A 176 -12.36 5.49 3.15
N SER A 177 -11.87 4.49 2.42
CA SER A 177 -12.39 3.11 2.47
C SER A 177 -11.63 2.23 3.47
N ALA A 178 -11.20 2.77 4.58
CA ALA A 178 -10.51 1.99 5.59
C ALA A 178 -11.29 0.72 5.94
N SER A 179 -10.80 -0.42 5.44
CA SER A 179 -11.18 -1.77 5.82
C SER A 179 -12.69 -2.04 5.94
N ILE A 180 -13.42 -1.97 4.84
CA ILE A 180 -14.77 -2.54 4.80
C ILE A 180 -14.62 -4.06 4.62
N SER A 181 -15.00 -4.80 5.68
CA SER A 181 -15.15 -6.27 5.72
C SER A 181 -14.48 -7.08 4.60
N GLY A 182 -13.26 -7.53 4.84
CA GLY A 182 -12.65 -8.59 4.04
C GLY A 182 -11.80 -8.15 2.86
N ALA A 183 -11.45 -6.86 2.73
CA ALA A 183 -10.46 -6.41 1.77
C ALA A 183 -9.68 -5.20 2.32
N TYR A 184 -8.42 -5.09 1.99
CA TYR A 184 -7.62 -3.89 2.20
C TYR A 184 -6.73 -3.62 0.99
N TYR A 185 -6.34 -2.36 0.85
CA TYR A 185 -5.66 -1.84 -0.31
C TYR A 185 -4.42 -1.07 0.13
N ASN A 186 -3.38 -1.07 -0.69
CA ASN A 186 -2.16 -0.33 -0.41
C ASN A 186 -1.57 0.21 -1.70
N THR A 187 -1.17 1.47 -1.71
CA THR A 187 -0.25 1.97 -2.73
C THR A 187 1.15 1.50 -2.36
N LEU A 188 1.79 0.75 -3.25
CA LEU A 188 3.17 0.29 -3.09
C LEU A 188 4.15 1.35 -3.56
N CYS A 189 3.96 1.83 -4.79
CA CYS A 189 4.82 2.82 -5.43
C CYS A 189 4.02 3.80 -6.29
N PHE A 190 4.58 4.98 -6.43
CA PHE A 190 4.14 5.97 -7.40
C PHE A 190 5.31 6.42 -8.27
N HIS A 191 5.10 6.37 -9.58
CA HIS A 191 6.06 6.82 -10.59
C HIS A 191 5.49 8.00 -11.36
N GLN A 192 6.36 8.86 -11.84
CA GLN A 192 6.03 9.93 -12.77
C GLN A 192 7.08 9.95 -13.89
N ASN A 193 6.64 9.80 -15.15
CA ASN A 193 7.51 9.72 -16.31
C ASN A 193 8.63 8.66 -16.15
N ASP A 194 8.25 7.46 -15.71
CA ASP A 194 9.13 6.30 -15.43
C ASP A 194 10.12 6.49 -14.26
N GLU A 195 10.06 7.62 -13.53
CA GLU A 195 10.87 7.85 -12.34
C GLU A 195 10.09 7.49 -11.08
N LEU A 196 10.71 6.72 -10.17
CA LEU A 196 10.13 6.41 -8.86
C LEU A 196 10.13 7.68 -7.99
N ILE A 197 8.94 8.20 -7.70
CA ILE A 197 8.73 9.41 -6.92
C ILE A 197 8.48 9.12 -5.45
N TRP A 198 7.72 8.05 -5.18
CA TRP A 198 7.37 7.67 -3.82
C TRP A 198 7.20 6.15 -3.73
N GLN A 199 7.67 5.60 -2.63
CA GLN A 199 7.49 4.20 -2.26
C GLN A 199 6.92 4.13 -0.85
N ASN A 200 5.95 3.26 -0.65
CA ASN A 200 5.38 3.00 0.66
C ASN A 200 6.45 2.39 1.58
N PRO A 201 6.76 3.02 2.73
CA PRO A 201 7.83 2.56 3.60
C PRO A 201 7.58 1.19 4.26
N ASN A 202 6.35 0.66 4.15
CA ASN A 202 5.99 -0.66 4.66
C ASN A 202 6.27 -1.79 3.66
N TYR A 203 6.74 -1.48 2.45
CA TYR A 203 7.00 -2.44 1.39
C TYR A 203 8.37 -2.23 0.76
N ASP A 204 9.07 -3.33 0.49
CA ASP A 204 10.43 -3.30 -0.06
C ASP A 204 10.43 -3.18 -1.60
N ASP A 205 9.29 -3.45 -2.27
CA ASP A 205 9.18 -3.46 -3.73
C ASP A 205 7.85 -2.84 -4.20
N CYS A 206 7.78 -2.51 -5.49
CA CYS A 206 6.58 -2.01 -6.16
C CYS A 206 5.62 -3.11 -6.62
N THR A 207 5.97 -4.36 -6.42
CA THR A 207 5.15 -5.55 -6.63
C THR A 207 5.15 -6.38 -5.36
N PHE A 208 4.03 -6.98 -5.06
CA PHE A 208 3.91 -7.91 -3.96
C PHE A 208 3.91 -9.34 -4.53
N ASP A 209 5.03 -10.03 -4.37
CA ASP A 209 5.10 -11.44 -4.71
C ASP A 209 4.52 -12.24 -3.54
N ALA A 210 3.31 -12.76 -3.71
CA ALA A 210 2.71 -13.70 -2.76
C ALA A 210 3.47 -15.05 -2.70
N VAL A 211 4.60 -15.14 -3.36
CA VAL A 211 5.50 -16.28 -3.30
C VAL A 211 6.33 -16.18 -2.03
N GLY A 212 5.71 -16.58 -0.92
CA GLY A 212 6.47 -17.11 0.18
C GLY A 212 6.74 -16.28 1.42
N GLU A 213 5.83 -15.43 1.88
CA GLU A 213 5.61 -15.45 3.32
C GLU A 213 4.27 -16.10 3.56
N ASN A 214 4.36 -17.39 3.82
CA ASN A 214 3.23 -18.27 4.05
C ASN A 214 2.26 -17.62 5.05
N SER A 215 1.02 -17.35 4.62
CA SER A 215 -0.11 -17.08 5.50
C SER A 215 -0.34 -18.18 6.56
N PHE A 216 0.48 -19.21 6.53
CA PHE A 216 0.58 -20.32 7.49
C PHE A 216 1.52 -20.08 8.66
N ALA A 217 2.14 -18.90 8.80
CA ALA A 217 3.04 -18.59 9.92
C ALA A 217 2.39 -18.77 11.31
N ASN A 218 1.04 -18.78 11.34
CA ASN A 218 0.27 -19.09 12.55
C ASN A 218 -0.27 -20.52 12.60
N GLU A 219 -0.07 -21.33 11.56
CA GLU A 219 -0.60 -22.69 11.46
C GLU A 219 0.49 -23.78 11.55
N ILE A 220 1.75 -23.43 11.23
CA ILE A 220 2.89 -24.34 11.26
C ILE A 220 4.03 -23.75 12.06
N PHE A 221 4.45 -24.45 13.08
CA PHE A 221 5.56 -24.04 13.94
C PHE A 221 6.74 -25.00 13.75
N VAL A 222 7.88 -24.46 13.30
CA VAL A 222 9.14 -25.19 13.12
C VAL A 222 10.13 -24.71 14.17
N TYR A 223 10.50 -25.58 15.10
CA TYR A 223 11.40 -25.21 16.20
C TYR A 223 12.24 -26.38 16.70
N PRO A 224 13.40 -26.09 17.35
CA PRO A 224 14.02 -24.78 17.49
C PRO A 224 14.68 -24.31 16.18
N ASN A 225 14.73 -23.01 15.98
CA ASN A 225 15.53 -22.40 14.91
C ASN A 225 16.34 -21.24 15.50
N PRO A 226 17.68 -21.30 15.61
CA PRO A 226 18.58 -22.33 15.09
C PRO A 226 18.48 -23.69 15.79
N VAL A 227 18.68 -24.74 14.97
CA VAL A 227 18.57 -26.14 15.40
C VAL A 227 19.93 -26.83 15.46
N LYS A 228 20.04 -27.86 16.31
CA LYS A 228 21.27 -28.65 16.48
C LYS A 228 21.10 -30.12 16.06
N ASP A 229 20.12 -30.79 16.61
CA ASP A 229 19.96 -32.25 16.42
C ASP A 229 18.57 -32.64 15.90
N ILE A 230 17.51 -31.99 16.38
CA ILE A 230 16.12 -32.37 16.13
C ILE A 230 15.28 -31.13 15.84
N ILE A 231 14.52 -31.18 14.77
CA ILE A 231 13.48 -30.18 14.43
C ILE A 231 12.12 -30.79 14.80
N ASN A 232 11.30 -29.98 15.48
CA ASN A 232 9.90 -30.27 15.70
C ASN A 232 9.06 -29.41 14.79
N ILE A 233 8.01 -29.99 14.22
CA ILE A 233 7.04 -29.33 13.38
C ILE A 233 5.67 -29.61 14.01
N ASN A 234 5.00 -28.56 14.44
CA ASN A 234 3.63 -28.63 14.94
C ASN A 234 2.71 -27.89 13.98
N LEU A 235 1.57 -28.49 13.68
CA LEU A 235 0.51 -27.89 12.89
C LEU A 235 -0.63 -27.46 13.82
N ALA A 236 -1.32 -26.38 13.45
CA ALA A 236 -2.56 -25.99 14.12
C ALA A 236 -3.66 -27.03 13.88
N ASP A 237 -4.70 -26.97 14.70
CA ASP A 237 -5.84 -27.89 14.62
C ASP A 237 -6.47 -27.90 13.21
N ASP A 238 -6.88 -29.10 12.75
CA ASP A 238 -7.52 -29.40 11.47
C ASP A 238 -6.61 -29.43 10.21
N THR A 239 -5.29 -29.30 10.34
CA THR A 239 -4.36 -29.49 9.22
C THR A 239 -3.65 -30.84 9.31
N GLU A 240 -3.54 -31.54 8.17
CA GLU A 240 -2.83 -32.84 8.08
C GLU A 240 -1.55 -32.66 7.23
N CYS A 241 -0.41 -33.05 7.81
CA CYS A 241 0.87 -33.08 7.11
C CYS A 241 1.00 -34.32 6.24
N GLN A 242 1.24 -34.12 4.95
CA GLN A 242 1.52 -35.21 4.01
C GLN A 242 3.00 -35.61 4.01
N SER A 243 3.90 -34.62 3.90
CA SER A 243 5.35 -34.87 3.94
C SER A 243 6.11 -33.63 4.41
N VAL A 244 7.32 -33.88 4.95
CA VAL A 244 8.29 -32.84 5.29
C VAL A 244 9.61 -33.15 4.60
N ALA A 245 10.16 -32.16 3.90
CA ALA A 245 11.41 -32.27 3.16
C ALA A 245 12.39 -31.16 3.57
N ILE A 246 13.67 -31.48 3.62
CA ILE A 246 14.76 -30.53 3.86
C ILE A 246 15.63 -30.46 2.60
N TYR A 247 15.87 -29.25 2.13
CA TYR A 247 16.68 -28.95 0.96
C TYR A 247 17.90 -28.11 1.34
N SER A 248 19.00 -28.32 0.64
CA SER A 248 20.10 -27.38 0.60
C SER A 248 19.72 -26.14 -0.23
N LEU A 249 20.45 -25.02 -0.06
CA LEU A 249 20.15 -23.75 -0.76
C LEU A 249 20.29 -23.86 -2.30
N ASP A 250 21.00 -24.85 -2.80
CA ASP A 250 21.09 -25.16 -4.23
C ASP A 250 19.92 -26.04 -4.75
N GLY A 251 18.89 -26.24 -3.90
CA GLY A 251 17.67 -26.97 -4.26
C GLY A 251 17.76 -28.51 -4.19
N ARG A 252 18.88 -29.06 -3.69
CA ARG A 252 19.05 -30.52 -3.57
C ARG A 252 18.28 -31.03 -2.37
N LEU A 253 17.41 -32.03 -2.56
CA LEU A 253 16.73 -32.75 -1.49
C LEU A 253 17.76 -33.49 -0.61
N ILE A 254 17.73 -33.27 0.70
CA ILE A 254 18.59 -33.90 1.68
C ILE A 254 17.86 -34.97 2.47
N VAL A 255 16.66 -34.64 2.97
CA VAL A 255 15.83 -35.53 3.77
C VAL A 255 14.39 -35.32 3.35
N GLU A 256 13.64 -36.42 3.25
CA GLU A 256 12.18 -36.39 3.17
C GLU A 256 11.61 -37.41 4.15
N THR A 257 10.57 -37.04 4.87
CA THR A 257 9.89 -37.87 5.84
C THR A 257 8.40 -37.71 5.73
N PHE A 258 7.68 -38.80 6.08
CA PHE A 258 6.23 -38.84 6.10
C PHE A 258 5.80 -38.99 7.57
N PRO A 259 5.08 -38.00 8.15
CA PRO A 259 4.70 -38.04 9.55
C PRO A 259 3.83 -39.26 9.87
N GLU A 260 4.06 -39.85 11.06
CA GLU A 260 3.22 -40.89 11.58
C GLU A 260 1.92 -40.37 12.20
N THR A 261 1.88 -39.08 12.55
CA THR A 261 0.71 -38.38 13.09
C THR A 261 0.41 -37.13 12.26
N SER A 262 -0.86 -36.83 12.07
CA SER A 262 -1.31 -35.72 11.21
C SER A 262 -0.93 -34.32 11.72
N GLN A 263 -0.68 -34.14 13.04
CA GLN A 263 -0.54 -32.82 13.67
C GLN A 263 0.89 -32.48 14.12
N SER A 264 1.78 -33.47 14.21
CA SER A 264 3.16 -33.18 14.62
C SER A 264 4.16 -34.13 13.95
N SER A 265 5.33 -33.60 13.64
CA SER A 265 6.44 -34.37 13.08
C SER A 265 7.75 -33.98 13.74
N THR A 266 8.66 -34.94 13.84
CA THR A 266 9.99 -34.74 14.37
C THR A 266 11.01 -35.26 13.37
N ILE A 267 12.02 -34.42 13.03
CA ILE A 267 13.07 -34.79 12.08
C ILE A 267 14.42 -34.72 12.75
N SER A 268 15.18 -35.81 12.69
CA SER A 268 16.59 -35.79 13.08
C SER A 268 17.46 -35.18 11.97
N ILE A 269 18.26 -34.17 12.33
CA ILE A 269 19.20 -33.49 11.46
C ILE A 269 20.65 -33.63 11.93
N ALA A 270 20.91 -34.57 12.84
CA ALA A 270 22.24 -34.79 13.42
C ALA A 270 23.34 -35.07 12.39
N ASN A 271 22.98 -35.48 11.17
CA ASN A 271 23.92 -35.73 10.08
C ASN A 271 24.12 -34.52 9.13
N LEU A 272 23.44 -33.39 9.37
CA LEU A 272 23.62 -32.20 8.57
C LEU A 272 24.83 -31.38 9.06
N THR A 273 25.55 -30.81 8.13
CA THR A 273 26.61 -29.85 8.44
C THR A 273 26.00 -28.50 8.84
N SER A 274 26.71 -27.76 9.72
CA SER A 274 26.28 -26.40 10.07
C SER A 274 26.10 -25.55 8.81
N GLY A 275 24.97 -24.85 8.71
CA GLY A 275 24.64 -24.05 7.55
C GLY A 275 23.15 -23.68 7.48
N LEU A 276 22.77 -23.06 6.36
CA LEU A 276 21.39 -22.72 6.05
C LEU A 276 20.76 -23.81 5.17
N TYR A 277 19.53 -24.15 5.48
CA TYR A 277 18.72 -25.11 4.75
C TYR A 277 17.30 -24.57 4.59
N LEU A 278 16.53 -25.13 3.67
CA LEU A 278 15.12 -24.86 3.49
C LEU A 278 14.32 -26.09 3.93
N ILE A 279 13.42 -25.92 4.88
CA ILE A 279 12.43 -26.95 5.21
C ILE A 279 11.14 -26.67 4.42
N LYS A 280 10.54 -27.72 3.87
CA LYS A 280 9.30 -27.68 3.12
C LYS A 280 8.32 -28.68 3.72
N VAL A 281 7.15 -28.18 4.12
CA VAL A 281 6.05 -29.01 4.66
C VAL A 281 4.95 -29.02 3.60
N ARG A 282 4.53 -30.20 3.16
CA ARG A 282 3.40 -30.41 2.26
C ARG A 282 2.23 -30.96 3.03
N MET A 283 1.06 -30.36 2.80
CA MET A 283 -0.19 -30.75 3.45
C MET A 283 -1.05 -31.65 2.57
N SER A 284 -1.98 -32.37 3.16
CA SER A 284 -2.88 -33.31 2.46
C SER A 284 -3.82 -32.60 1.46
N ASP A 285 -4.10 -31.31 1.65
CA ASP A 285 -4.87 -30.47 0.73
C ASP A 285 -4.04 -29.92 -0.45
N GLY A 286 -2.75 -30.28 -0.54
CA GLY A 286 -1.83 -29.88 -1.59
C GLY A 286 -1.08 -28.59 -1.33
N LYS A 287 -1.33 -27.90 -0.22
CA LYS A 287 -0.60 -26.69 0.17
C LYS A 287 0.82 -27.01 0.61
N GLU A 288 1.71 -26.03 0.45
CA GLU A 288 3.11 -26.16 0.82
C GLU A 288 3.54 -24.96 1.68
N PHE A 289 4.24 -25.28 2.78
CA PHE A 289 4.90 -24.30 3.63
C PHE A 289 6.42 -24.45 3.47
N SER A 290 7.16 -23.32 3.48
CA SER A 290 8.62 -23.36 3.44
C SER A 290 9.21 -22.35 4.39
N GLU A 291 10.25 -22.75 5.12
CA GLU A 291 10.96 -21.89 6.07
C GLU A 291 12.47 -22.13 6.00
N LYS A 292 13.26 -21.09 6.28
CA LYS A 292 14.72 -21.21 6.41
C LYS A 292 15.07 -21.69 7.81
N ILE A 293 15.89 -22.72 7.89
CA ILE A 293 16.41 -23.26 9.14
C ILE A 293 17.93 -23.06 9.20
N VAL A 294 18.43 -22.74 10.40
CA VAL A 294 19.86 -22.59 10.70
C VAL A 294 20.30 -23.81 11.49
N VAL A 295 21.17 -24.64 10.91
CA VAL A 295 21.82 -25.77 11.59
C VAL A 295 23.12 -25.31 12.21
N LYS A 296 23.34 -25.59 13.52
CA LYS A 296 24.53 -25.23 14.29
C LYS A 296 25.45 -26.39 14.56
#